data_98f2d7c1c43d862ce5c7e72a8cd886a7
#
_entry.id   98f2d7c1c43d862ce5c7e72a8cd886a7
#
_cell.length_a   1.000
_cell.length_b   1.000
_cell.length_c   1.000
_cell.angle_alpha   90.00
_cell.angle_beta   90.00
_cell.angle_gamma   90.00
#
_symmetry.space_group_name_H-M   'P 1'
#
loop_
_entity.id
_entity.type
_entity.pdbx_description
1 polymer ?
#
loop_
_entity_poly.entity_id
_entity_poly.type
_entity_poly.pdbx_seq_one_letter_code
_entity_poly.pdbx_strand_id
1 'polypeptide(L)'
;MNETQRIRLRNAGFVTFFFSGICAISSGVVVSLLQEQYGFAYGMTGTLLSLMSIGNLLAGFLMAVLPGKLGMKPSALLLTAGYAVGYGLMGLVSGGGWTLAFFLVGLAKGSVINVCTILVSDNSADRTRGMNLMHSCYAMGALLCPFLIAAAAQVSLGLALALLAGMGGLLWVVYLASPLEGKGKAKQSVTDWSFLRSRRFWMLTALIFCQNAAEQSVTGWMVTYFKGSGIITGAMAAYTVTVMWGATLVARLLIAFVFPFKHPRKAMVVMGVGCTVFYFALMQAHSQWSAVLLLFAFAFAMAGMNPTAVASAGKMTSVASMGVMLPAASSGAILMPWLIGKVADQAGLAAGMAVNLVPCVGLLVLAALVARLPEETEE
;
A
#
# COMPACT_ATOMS: atom_id res chain seq x y z
N MET A 1 -20.50 -18.61 -18.56
CA MET A 1 -20.49 -18.62 -17.07
C MET A 1 -21.88 -18.22 -16.61
N ASN A 2 -22.50 -18.98 -15.71
CA ASN A 2 -23.82 -18.67 -15.17
C ASN A 2 -23.75 -17.56 -14.11
N GLU A 3 -24.90 -16.98 -13.75
CA GLU A 3 -24.98 -15.86 -12.79
C GLU A 3 -24.44 -16.24 -11.40
N THR A 4 -24.74 -17.46 -10.93
CA THR A 4 -24.26 -17.98 -9.66
C THR A 4 -22.73 -18.05 -9.60
N GLN A 5 -22.08 -18.47 -10.68
CA GLN A 5 -20.61 -18.50 -10.76
C GLN A 5 -20.02 -17.08 -10.73
N ARG A 6 -20.64 -16.10 -11.41
CA ARG A 6 -20.20 -14.69 -11.38
C ARG A 6 -20.27 -14.11 -9.96
N ILE A 7 -21.41 -14.32 -9.27
CA ILE A 7 -21.60 -13.87 -7.88
C ILE A 7 -20.53 -14.52 -6.97
N ARG A 8 -20.28 -15.81 -7.14
CA ARG A 8 -19.28 -16.55 -6.33
C ARG A 8 -17.87 -16.01 -6.53
N LEU A 9 -17.46 -15.75 -7.76
CA LEU A 9 -16.15 -15.16 -8.07
C LEU A 9 -16.00 -13.74 -7.54
N ARG A 10 -17.01 -12.89 -7.70
CA ARG A 10 -17.03 -11.54 -7.15
C ARG A 10 -16.89 -11.56 -5.62
N ASN A 11 -17.66 -12.40 -4.95
CA ASN A 11 -17.63 -12.50 -3.49
C ASN A 11 -16.31 -13.09 -2.99
N ALA A 12 -15.69 -14.02 -3.71
CA ALA A 12 -14.33 -14.48 -3.43
C ALA A 12 -13.34 -13.32 -3.48
N GLY A 13 -13.47 -12.41 -4.45
CA GLY A 13 -12.66 -11.18 -4.51
C GLY A 13 -12.84 -10.29 -3.29
N PHE A 14 -14.05 -10.09 -2.80
CA PHE A 14 -14.31 -9.29 -1.60
C PHE A 14 -13.69 -9.91 -0.35
N VAL A 15 -13.92 -11.21 -0.12
CA VAL A 15 -13.42 -11.94 1.05
C VAL A 15 -11.89 -11.99 1.06
N THR A 16 -11.28 -12.32 -0.08
CA THR A 16 -9.81 -12.41 -0.17
C THR A 16 -9.15 -11.04 -0.04
N PHE A 17 -9.79 -9.97 -0.52
CA PHE A 17 -9.24 -8.63 -0.36
C PHE A 17 -9.39 -8.09 1.07
N PHE A 18 -10.42 -8.51 1.82
CA PHE A 18 -10.52 -8.26 3.26
C PHE A 18 -9.35 -8.90 4.03
N PHE A 19 -9.08 -10.20 3.82
CA PHE A 19 -7.93 -10.87 4.45
C PHE A 19 -6.60 -10.27 4.01
N SER A 20 -6.49 -9.85 2.75
CA SER A 20 -5.31 -9.14 2.26
C SER A 20 -5.12 -7.79 2.96
N GLY A 21 -6.19 -7.08 3.32
CA GLY A 21 -6.12 -5.85 4.12
C GLY A 21 -5.46 -6.09 5.47
N ILE A 22 -5.83 -7.18 6.16
CA ILE A 22 -5.19 -7.57 7.42
C ILE A 22 -3.70 -7.90 7.20
N CYS A 23 -3.41 -8.83 6.29
CA CYS A 23 -2.04 -9.29 6.06
C CYS A 23 -1.10 -8.19 5.51
N ALA A 24 -1.57 -7.37 4.57
CA ALA A 24 -0.71 -6.37 3.92
C ALA A 24 -0.32 -5.21 4.84
N ILE A 25 -1.25 -4.80 5.72
CA ILE A 25 -1.05 -3.62 6.57
C ILE A 25 -0.33 -3.97 7.87
N SER A 26 -0.27 -5.26 8.22
CA SER A 26 0.43 -5.73 9.42
C SER A 26 1.94 -5.48 9.42
N SER A 27 2.56 -5.24 8.27
CA SER A 27 4.02 -5.19 8.10
C SER A 27 4.73 -4.21 9.05
N GLY A 28 4.19 -3.00 9.25
CA GLY A 28 4.76 -2.02 10.17
C GLY A 28 4.67 -2.45 11.63
N VAL A 29 3.58 -3.10 12.02
CA VAL A 29 3.41 -3.65 13.39
C VAL A 29 4.34 -4.84 13.58
N VAL A 30 4.36 -5.77 12.63
CA VAL A 30 5.19 -6.99 12.69
C VAL A 30 6.68 -6.66 12.75
N VAL A 31 7.16 -5.74 11.89
CA VAL A 31 8.58 -5.37 11.90
C VAL A 31 8.98 -4.70 13.22
N SER A 32 8.08 -3.89 13.80
CA SER A 32 8.30 -3.28 15.13
C SER A 32 8.39 -4.34 16.24
N LEU A 33 7.50 -5.34 16.23
CA LEU A 33 7.52 -6.44 17.19
C LEU A 33 8.76 -7.32 17.04
N LEU A 34 9.18 -7.62 15.80
CA LEU A 34 10.42 -8.34 15.52
C LEU A 34 11.64 -7.56 16.01
N GLN A 35 11.69 -6.24 15.77
CA GLN A 35 12.79 -5.40 16.21
C GLN A 35 12.85 -5.31 17.74
N GLU A 36 11.70 -5.19 18.40
CA GLU A 36 11.63 -5.16 19.86
C GLU A 36 12.12 -6.47 20.48
N GLN A 37 11.77 -7.62 19.89
CA GLN A 37 12.15 -8.93 20.42
C GLN A 37 13.61 -9.31 20.11
N TYR A 38 14.13 -8.95 18.93
CA TYR A 38 15.42 -9.43 18.45
C TYR A 38 16.52 -8.35 18.40
N GLY A 39 16.17 -7.09 18.64
CA GLY A 39 17.13 -5.98 18.80
C GLY A 39 17.97 -5.65 17.57
N PHE A 40 17.46 -5.90 16.34
CA PHE A 40 18.21 -5.60 15.13
C PHE A 40 18.18 -4.09 14.76
N ALA A 41 19.17 -3.66 14.00
CA ALA A 41 19.34 -2.27 13.58
C ALA A 41 18.19 -1.75 12.70
N TYR A 42 17.95 -0.44 12.70
CA TYR A 42 16.92 0.21 11.88
C TYR A 42 17.11 0.00 10.37
N GLY A 43 18.38 -0.09 9.90
CA GLY A 43 18.67 -0.44 8.51
C GLY A 43 18.09 -1.78 8.08
N MET A 44 18.02 -2.76 9.00
CA MET A 44 17.33 -4.02 8.73
C MET A 44 15.82 -3.81 8.59
N THR A 45 15.18 -3.03 9.48
CA THR A 45 13.76 -2.64 9.36
C THR A 45 13.47 -2.04 7.99
N GLY A 46 14.25 -1.04 7.57
CA GLY A 46 14.10 -0.41 6.25
C GLY A 46 14.27 -1.40 5.10
N THR A 47 15.25 -2.30 5.20
CA THR A 47 15.51 -3.34 4.21
C THR A 47 14.32 -4.30 4.07
N LEU A 48 13.74 -4.76 5.18
CA LEU A 48 12.58 -5.66 5.19
C LEU A 48 11.36 -5.01 4.54
N LEU A 49 11.04 -3.76 4.88
CA LEU A 49 9.93 -3.01 4.30
C LEU A 49 10.13 -2.76 2.79
N SER A 50 11.37 -2.49 2.39
CA SER A 50 11.72 -2.29 0.97
C SER A 50 11.63 -3.58 0.17
N LEU A 51 12.09 -4.71 0.71
CA LEU A 51 11.95 -6.02 0.07
C LEU A 51 10.50 -6.43 -0.10
N MET A 52 9.63 -6.12 0.88
CA MET A 52 8.19 -6.30 0.71
C MET A 52 7.65 -5.44 -0.43
N SER A 53 8.10 -4.20 -0.56
CA SER A 53 7.68 -3.31 -1.66
C SER A 53 8.21 -3.79 -3.02
N ILE A 54 9.42 -4.36 -3.08
CA ILE A 54 9.96 -5.02 -4.28
C ILE A 54 9.11 -6.23 -4.67
N GLY A 55 8.76 -7.08 -3.71
CA GLY A 55 7.86 -8.22 -3.94
C GLY A 55 6.52 -7.77 -4.50
N ASN A 56 5.91 -6.73 -3.92
CA ASN A 56 4.65 -6.15 -4.40
C ASN A 56 4.75 -5.62 -5.84
N LEU A 57 5.84 -4.96 -6.18
CA LEU A 57 6.10 -4.47 -7.54
C LEU A 57 6.25 -5.63 -8.53
N LEU A 58 7.07 -6.64 -8.20
CA LEU A 58 7.31 -7.80 -9.06
C LEU A 58 6.05 -8.64 -9.26
N ALA A 59 5.16 -8.70 -8.27
CA ALA A 59 3.87 -9.38 -8.39
C ALA A 59 3.04 -8.86 -9.58
N GLY A 60 3.07 -7.55 -9.83
CA GLY A 60 2.38 -6.96 -10.98
C GLY A 60 2.88 -7.51 -12.32
N PHE A 61 4.20 -7.64 -12.48
CA PHE A 61 4.81 -8.22 -13.68
C PHE A 61 4.54 -9.72 -13.78
N LEU A 62 4.66 -10.45 -12.67
CA LEU A 62 4.40 -11.89 -12.66
C LEU A 62 2.94 -12.21 -12.98
N MET A 63 1.99 -11.44 -12.43
CA MET A 63 0.55 -11.58 -12.73
C MET A 63 0.18 -11.16 -14.16
N ALA A 64 1.04 -10.42 -14.84
CA ALA A 64 0.86 -10.10 -16.25
C ALA A 64 1.33 -11.25 -17.19
N VAL A 65 2.28 -12.10 -16.74
CA VAL A 65 2.93 -13.12 -17.57
C VAL A 65 2.50 -14.55 -17.20
N LEU A 66 2.48 -14.90 -15.92
CA LEU A 66 2.23 -16.26 -15.44
C LEU A 66 0.86 -16.81 -15.84
N PRO A 67 -0.25 -16.05 -15.78
CA PRO A 67 -1.57 -16.56 -16.19
C PRO A 67 -1.63 -17.00 -17.66
N GLY A 68 -0.81 -16.39 -18.53
CA GLY A 68 -0.69 -16.81 -19.93
C GLY A 68 0.01 -18.17 -20.11
N LYS A 69 0.91 -18.53 -19.18
CA LYS A 69 1.71 -19.77 -19.23
C LYS A 69 1.09 -20.90 -18.40
N LEU A 70 0.71 -20.62 -17.16
CA LEU A 70 0.25 -21.60 -16.19
C LEU A 70 -1.29 -21.63 -16.04
N GLY A 71 -1.98 -20.60 -16.52
CA GLY A 71 -3.39 -20.34 -16.21
C GLY A 71 -3.58 -19.45 -14.99
N MET A 72 -4.77 -18.85 -14.85
CA MET A 72 -5.07 -17.90 -13.78
C MET A 72 -5.01 -18.54 -12.39
N LYS A 73 -5.64 -19.72 -12.21
CA LYS A 73 -5.72 -20.38 -10.90
C LYS A 73 -4.36 -20.80 -10.35
N PRO A 74 -3.50 -21.53 -11.09
CA PRO A 74 -2.17 -21.88 -10.59
C PRO A 74 -1.30 -20.65 -10.29
N SER A 75 -1.39 -19.60 -11.11
CA SER A 75 -0.64 -18.36 -10.90
C SER A 75 -1.08 -17.64 -9.63
N ALA A 76 -2.39 -17.53 -9.40
CA ALA A 76 -2.95 -16.95 -8.18
C ALA A 76 -2.53 -17.76 -6.95
N LEU A 77 -2.68 -19.09 -6.95
CA LEU A 77 -2.33 -19.95 -5.82
C LEU A 77 -0.82 -19.90 -5.52
N LEU A 78 0.04 -19.93 -6.54
CA LEU A 78 1.50 -19.86 -6.36
C LEU A 78 1.92 -18.57 -5.67
N LEU A 79 1.46 -17.43 -6.17
CA LEU A 79 1.94 -16.12 -5.71
C LEU A 79 1.28 -15.69 -4.39
N THR A 80 -0.01 -15.99 -4.19
CA THR A 80 -0.73 -15.59 -2.97
C THR A 80 -0.40 -16.47 -1.77
N ALA A 81 0.16 -17.67 -1.96
CA ALA A 81 0.73 -18.50 -0.89
C ALA A 81 1.79 -17.74 -0.07
N GLY A 82 2.40 -16.71 -0.66
CA GLY A 82 3.41 -15.88 -0.01
C GLY A 82 2.95 -15.23 1.31
N TYR A 83 1.64 -15.02 1.54
CA TYR A 83 1.15 -14.57 2.85
C TYR A 83 1.31 -15.68 3.92
N ALA A 84 0.79 -16.87 3.66
CA ALA A 84 0.86 -17.97 4.62
C ALA A 84 2.31 -18.40 4.86
N VAL A 85 3.08 -18.57 3.77
CA VAL A 85 4.49 -18.99 3.83
C VAL A 85 5.36 -17.90 4.45
N GLY A 86 5.20 -16.65 4.05
CA GLY A 86 6.01 -15.54 4.55
C GLY A 86 5.83 -15.31 6.05
N TYR A 87 4.59 -15.20 6.53
CA TYR A 87 4.34 -15.07 7.97
C TYR A 87 4.71 -16.33 8.77
N GLY A 88 4.49 -17.52 8.21
CA GLY A 88 4.95 -18.77 8.82
C GLY A 88 6.48 -18.82 8.95
N LEU A 89 7.21 -18.43 7.91
CA LEU A 89 8.67 -18.36 7.94
C LEU A 89 9.18 -17.34 8.97
N MET A 90 8.52 -16.19 9.13
CA MET A 90 8.97 -15.18 10.11
C MET A 90 9.03 -15.74 11.54
N GLY A 91 8.22 -16.72 11.88
CA GLY A 91 8.23 -17.39 13.16
C GLY A 91 9.27 -18.51 13.29
N LEU A 92 9.84 -18.97 12.17
CA LEU A 92 10.76 -20.12 12.13
C LEU A 92 12.21 -19.74 11.83
N VAL A 93 12.43 -18.58 11.20
CA VAL A 93 13.75 -18.10 10.79
C VAL A 93 14.16 -16.84 11.55
N SER A 94 15.45 -16.50 11.49
CA SER A 94 15.99 -15.26 12.05
C SER A 94 16.95 -14.59 11.07
N GLY A 95 17.33 -13.34 11.36
CA GLY A 95 18.32 -12.62 10.58
C GLY A 95 17.97 -12.48 9.10
N GLY A 96 18.86 -12.97 8.23
CA GLY A 96 18.66 -12.91 6.78
C GLY A 96 17.44 -13.67 6.25
N GLY A 97 16.90 -14.64 6.97
CA GLY A 97 15.70 -15.38 6.57
C GLY A 97 14.43 -14.50 6.50
N TRP A 98 14.37 -13.44 7.30
CA TRP A 98 13.26 -12.49 7.26
C TRP A 98 13.21 -11.72 5.94
N THR A 99 14.33 -11.53 5.24
CA THR A 99 14.36 -10.84 3.94
C THR A 99 13.50 -11.58 2.92
N LEU A 100 13.64 -12.91 2.83
CA LEU A 100 12.81 -13.75 1.99
C LEU A 100 11.34 -13.72 2.44
N ALA A 101 11.08 -13.79 3.75
CA ALA A 101 9.73 -13.79 4.29
C ALA A 101 8.97 -12.50 3.94
N PHE A 102 9.56 -11.32 4.14
CA PHE A 102 8.96 -10.04 3.76
C PHE A 102 8.77 -9.90 2.25
N PHE A 103 9.73 -10.36 1.46
CA PHE A 103 9.60 -10.40 0.01
C PHE A 103 8.39 -11.24 -0.45
N LEU A 104 8.20 -12.44 0.13
CA LEU A 104 7.06 -13.32 -0.15
C LEU A 104 5.72 -12.69 0.25
N VAL A 105 5.66 -12.02 1.40
CA VAL A 105 4.48 -11.23 1.81
C VAL A 105 4.18 -10.14 0.79
N GLY A 106 5.20 -9.46 0.29
CA GLY A 106 5.06 -8.45 -0.77
C GLY A 106 4.52 -9.03 -2.07
N LEU A 107 5.07 -10.18 -2.52
CA LEU A 107 4.56 -10.90 -3.69
C LEU A 107 3.08 -11.24 -3.55
N ALA A 108 2.67 -11.75 -2.40
CA ALA A 108 1.27 -12.06 -2.15
C ALA A 108 0.40 -10.81 -2.17
N LYS A 109 0.84 -9.70 -1.52
CA LYS A 109 0.12 -8.42 -1.51
C LYS A 109 -0.20 -7.94 -2.93
N GLY A 110 0.80 -7.86 -3.79
CA GLY A 110 0.61 -7.39 -5.16
C GLY A 110 -0.19 -8.36 -6.01
N SER A 111 -0.06 -9.67 -5.78
CA SER A 111 -0.81 -10.68 -6.53
C SER A 111 -2.29 -10.66 -6.16
N VAL A 112 -2.63 -10.56 -4.87
CA VAL A 112 -4.02 -10.51 -4.43
C VAL A 112 -4.75 -9.30 -4.99
N ILE A 113 -4.13 -8.10 -5.00
CA ILE A 113 -4.78 -6.91 -5.58
C ILE A 113 -5.08 -7.11 -7.08
N ASN A 114 -4.15 -7.72 -7.83
CA ASN A 114 -4.36 -7.99 -9.26
C ASN A 114 -5.49 -9.02 -9.48
N VAL A 115 -5.47 -10.13 -8.74
CA VAL A 115 -6.52 -11.18 -8.85
C VAL A 115 -7.88 -10.62 -8.45
N CYS A 116 -7.99 -9.94 -7.31
CA CYS A 116 -9.25 -9.34 -6.85
C CYS A 116 -9.80 -8.31 -7.84
N THR A 117 -8.92 -7.48 -8.41
CA THR A 117 -9.33 -6.51 -9.44
C THR A 117 -9.98 -7.21 -10.62
N ILE A 118 -9.39 -8.28 -11.14
CA ILE A 118 -9.95 -9.05 -12.24
C ILE A 118 -11.28 -9.70 -11.82
N LEU A 119 -11.31 -10.39 -10.66
CA LEU A 119 -12.49 -11.10 -10.18
C LEU A 119 -13.69 -10.17 -9.99
N VAL A 120 -13.45 -9.00 -9.41
CA VAL A 120 -14.53 -8.06 -9.09
C VAL A 120 -14.93 -7.27 -10.33
N SER A 121 -13.97 -6.77 -11.14
CA SER A 121 -14.28 -5.97 -12.32
C SER A 121 -15.04 -6.73 -13.39
N ASP A 122 -14.68 -8.00 -13.60
CA ASP A 122 -15.25 -8.81 -14.67
C ASP A 122 -16.59 -9.48 -14.26
N ASN A 123 -16.87 -9.55 -12.95
CA ASN A 123 -18.05 -10.23 -12.41
C ASN A 123 -19.05 -9.30 -11.70
N SER A 124 -18.85 -7.98 -11.70
CA SER A 124 -19.80 -7.00 -11.18
C SER A 124 -20.67 -6.45 -12.31
N ALA A 125 -21.97 -6.31 -12.07
CA ALA A 125 -22.88 -5.65 -13.02
C ALA A 125 -22.50 -4.17 -13.19
N ASP A 126 -22.23 -3.48 -12.07
CA ASP A 126 -21.60 -2.16 -12.04
C ASP A 126 -20.15 -2.32 -11.57
N ARG A 127 -19.22 -2.11 -12.50
CA ARG A 127 -17.78 -2.25 -12.26
C ARG A 127 -17.29 -1.24 -11.23
N THR A 128 -17.74 0.01 -11.31
CA THR A 128 -17.30 1.08 -10.40
C THR A 128 -17.75 0.79 -8.98
N ARG A 129 -19.01 0.40 -8.80
CA ARG A 129 -19.57 0.01 -7.50
C ARG A 129 -18.87 -1.22 -6.93
N GLY A 130 -18.61 -2.23 -7.76
CA GLY A 130 -17.90 -3.43 -7.36
C GLY A 130 -16.47 -3.14 -6.86
N MET A 131 -15.71 -2.31 -7.59
CA MET A 131 -14.36 -1.91 -7.22
C MET A 131 -14.33 -1.10 -5.91
N ASN A 132 -15.26 -0.16 -5.74
CA ASN A 132 -15.35 0.62 -4.50
C ASN A 132 -15.65 -0.28 -3.29
N LEU A 133 -16.56 -1.24 -3.44
CA LEU A 133 -16.87 -2.21 -2.39
C LEU A 133 -15.67 -3.11 -2.06
N MET A 134 -14.93 -3.56 -3.08
CA MET A 134 -13.69 -4.32 -2.90
C MET A 134 -12.67 -3.54 -2.06
N HIS A 135 -12.41 -2.29 -2.41
CA HIS A 135 -11.48 -1.45 -1.63
C HIS A 135 -11.98 -1.15 -0.22
N SER A 136 -13.30 -1.09 0.00
CA SER A 136 -13.88 -0.97 1.33
C SER A 136 -13.63 -2.23 2.17
N CYS A 137 -13.73 -3.42 1.58
CA CYS A 137 -13.37 -4.68 2.26
C CYS A 137 -11.89 -4.68 2.70
N TYR A 138 -10.99 -4.22 1.84
CA TYR A 138 -9.57 -4.07 2.20
C TYR A 138 -9.37 -3.11 3.37
N ALA A 139 -10.02 -1.94 3.32
CA ALA A 139 -9.93 -0.95 4.38
C ALA A 139 -10.46 -1.47 5.72
N MET A 140 -11.54 -2.26 5.71
CA MET A 140 -12.06 -2.93 6.91
C MET A 140 -11.02 -3.90 7.49
N GLY A 141 -10.37 -4.71 6.65
CA GLY A 141 -9.27 -5.58 7.07
C GLY A 141 -8.11 -4.79 7.67
N ALA A 142 -7.71 -3.70 7.02
CA ALA A 142 -6.64 -2.82 7.49
C ALA A 142 -6.95 -2.18 8.86
N LEU A 143 -8.20 -1.78 9.10
CA LEU A 143 -8.66 -1.23 10.38
C LEU A 143 -8.64 -2.26 11.51
N LEU A 144 -8.99 -3.52 11.22
CA LEU A 144 -9.01 -4.60 12.21
C LEU A 144 -7.62 -5.16 12.53
N CYS A 145 -6.69 -5.07 11.59
CA CYS A 145 -5.35 -5.65 11.67
C CYS A 145 -4.62 -5.33 13.00
N PRO A 146 -4.49 -4.06 13.44
CA PRO A 146 -3.73 -3.74 14.65
C PRO A 146 -4.34 -4.34 15.92
N PHE A 147 -5.67 -4.41 16.01
CA PHE A 147 -6.35 -5.01 17.16
C PHE A 147 -6.08 -6.51 17.27
N LEU A 148 -6.15 -7.22 16.13
CA LEU A 148 -5.87 -8.65 16.06
C LEU A 148 -4.42 -8.96 16.43
N ILE A 149 -3.47 -8.21 15.88
CA ILE A 149 -2.05 -8.42 16.14
C ILE A 149 -1.70 -8.02 17.57
N ALA A 150 -2.18 -6.88 18.06
CA ALA A 150 -1.90 -6.44 19.42
C ALA A 150 -2.42 -7.43 20.45
N ALA A 151 -3.62 -7.97 20.28
CA ALA A 151 -4.18 -8.98 21.16
C ALA A 151 -3.36 -10.28 21.13
N ALA A 152 -2.99 -10.77 19.96
CA ALA A 152 -2.18 -11.98 19.81
C ALA A 152 -0.74 -11.80 20.34
N ALA A 153 -0.13 -10.62 20.13
CA ALA A 153 1.21 -10.31 20.57
C ALA A 153 1.33 -10.19 22.11
N GLN A 154 0.24 -9.89 22.82
CA GLN A 154 0.23 -9.96 24.29
C GLN A 154 0.51 -11.39 24.82
N VAL A 155 0.14 -12.40 24.04
CA VAL A 155 0.41 -13.81 24.38
C VAL A 155 1.81 -14.19 23.89
N SER A 156 2.07 -14.03 22.58
CA SER A 156 3.40 -14.21 21.99
C SER A 156 3.47 -13.66 20.57
N LEU A 157 4.68 -13.27 20.14
CA LEU A 157 4.95 -12.94 18.74
C LEU A 157 4.61 -14.10 17.80
N GLY A 158 4.93 -15.34 18.21
CA GLY A 158 4.62 -16.55 17.45
C GLY A 158 3.12 -16.71 17.16
N LEU A 159 2.26 -16.40 18.13
CA LEU A 159 0.80 -16.44 17.94
C LEU A 159 0.33 -15.36 16.94
N ALA A 160 0.89 -14.15 17.01
CA ALA A 160 0.55 -13.08 16.06
C ALA A 160 0.94 -13.46 14.62
N LEU A 161 2.13 -14.03 14.43
CA LEU A 161 2.59 -14.50 13.12
C LEU A 161 1.78 -15.72 12.62
N ALA A 162 1.45 -16.67 13.50
CA ALA A 162 0.62 -17.83 13.16
C ALA A 162 -0.80 -17.41 12.74
N LEU A 163 -1.38 -16.41 13.41
CA LEU A 163 -2.68 -15.85 13.07
C LEU A 163 -2.65 -15.20 11.67
N LEU A 164 -1.62 -14.42 11.36
CA LEU A 164 -1.44 -13.83 10.03
C LEU A 164 -1.20 -14.90 8.95
N ALA A 165 -0.41 -15.92 9.24
CA ALA A 165 -0.19 -17.05 8.34
C ALA A 165 -1.51 -17.82 8.11
N GLY A 166 -2.32 -18.03 9.14
CA GLY A 166 -3.65 -18.65 9.06
C GLY A 166 -4.61 -17.84 8.19
N MET A 167 -4.62 -16.51 8.32
CA MET A 167 -5.44 -15.64 7.46
C MET A 167 -4.98 -15.66 6.00
N GLY A 168 -3.66 -15.69 5.75
CA GLY A 168 -3.10 -15.93 4.43
C GLY A 168 -3.50 -17.31 3.87
N GLY A 169 -3.52 -18.34 4.72
CA GLY A 169 -4.00 -19.67 4.37
C GLY A 169 -5.50 -19.72 4.05
N LEU A 170 -6.35 -19.02 4.81
CA LEU A 170 -7.78 -18.91 4.51
C LEU A 170 -8.01 -18.21 3.15
N LEU A 171 -7.30 -17.13 2.86
CA LEU A 171 -7.33 -16.45 1.57
C LEU A 171 -6.95 -17.44 0.45
N TRP A 172 -5.90 -18.22 0.64
CA TRP A 172 -5.43 -19.21 -0.32
C TRP A 172 -6.47 -20.30 -0.56
N VAL A 173 -7.13 -20.81 0.51
CA VAL A 173 -8.22 -21.80 0.41
C VAL A 173 -9.42 -21.24 -0.36
N VAL A 174 -9.76 -19.95 -0.19
CA VAL A 174 -10.84 -19.31 -0.97
C VAL A 174 -10.51 -19.32 -2.46
N TYR A 175 -9.26 -19.03 -2.85
CA TYR A 175 -8.84 -19.14 -4.26
C TYR A 175 -8.82 -20.59 -4.75
N LEU A 176 -8.39 -21.53 -3.92
CA LEU A 176 -8.41 -22.97 -4.26
C LEU A 176 -9.84 -23.47 -4.54
N ALA A 177 -10.81 -23.03 -3.73
CA ALA A 177 -12.23 -23.37 -3.88
C ALA A 177 -12.96 -22.59 -4.99
N SER A 178 -12.33 -21.52 -5.52
CA SER A 178 -12.93 -20.67 -6.53
C SER A 178 -12.71 -21.22 -7.94
N PRO A 179 -13.70 -21.15 -8.85
CA PRO A 179 -13.57 -21.55 -10.25
C PRO A 179 -12.81 -20.48 -11.05
N LEU A 180 -11.54 -20.27 -10.73
CA LEU A 180 -10.64 -19.36 -11.43
C LEU A 180 -10.20 -19.98 -12.75
N GLU A 181 -11.05 -19.89 -13.77
CA GLU A 181 -10.77 -20.38 -15.11
C GLU A 181 -10.40 -19.23 -16.03
N GLY A 182 -9.50 -19.47 -16.96
CA GLY A 182 -9.11 -18.54 -18.02
C GLY A 182 -7.60 -18.41 -18.18
N LYS A 183 -7.17 -18.33 -19.43
CA LYS A 183 -5.85 -17.80 -19.77
C LYS A 183 -5.93 -16.29 -19.63
N GLY A 184 -4.98 -15.67 -18.95
CA GLY A 184 -4.89 -14.21 -18.90
C GLY A 184 -4.98 -13.64 -20.32
N LYS A 185 -5.81 -12.60 -20.49
CA LYS A 185 -5.88 -11.92 -21.79
C LYS A 185 -4.47 -11.47 -22.15
N ALA A 186 -3.98 -11.90 -23.31
CA ALA A 186 -2.72 -11.40 -23.85
C ALA A 186 -2.78 -9.85 -23.86
N LYS A 187 -1.73 -9.21 -23.36
CA LYS A 187 -1.63 -7.76 -23.42
C LYS A 187 -1.80 -7.30 -24.85
N GLN A 188 -2.70 -6.34 -25.07
CA GLN A 188 -2.71 -5.56 -26.31
C GLN A 188 -1.30 -5.01 -26.53
N SER A 189 -0.80 -5.15 -27.76
CA SER A 189 0.52 -4.65 -28.13
C SER A 189 0.61 -3.16 -27.84
N VAL A 190 1.66 -2.79 -27.14
CA VAL A 190 1.99 -1.40 -26.85
C VAL A 190 2.48 -0.75 -28.15
N THR A 191 1.66 0.10 -28.76
CA THR A 191 2.01 0.71 -30.06
C THR A 191 2.45 2.17 -29.95
N ASP A 192 2.13 2.86 -28.86
CA ASP A 192 2.47 4.28 -28.71
C ASP A 192 3.29 4.55 -27.45
N TRP A 193 4.52 5.04 -27.63
CA TRP A 193 5.46 5.44 -26.59
C TRP A 193 5.64 6.96 -26.51
N SER A 194 4.81 7.74 -27.20
CA SER A 194 4.92 9.21 -27.25
C SER A 194 4.79 9.85 -25.87
N PHE A 195 4.06 9.22 -24.93
CA PHE A 195 3.90 9.68 -23.55
C PHE A 195 5.24 9.84 -22.80
N LEU A 196 6.29 9.07 -23.17
CA LEU A 196 7.62 9.20 -22.56
C LEU A 196 8.27 10.57 -22.80
N ARG A 197 7.84 11.28 -23.85
CA ARG A 197 8.30 12.64 -24.14
C ARG A 197 7.48 13.71 -23.41
N SER A 198 6.38 13.34 -22.79
CA SER A 198 5.48 14.27 -22.08
C SER A 198 6.08 14.69 -20.74
N ARG A 199 6.34 15.98 -20.57
CA ARG A 199 6.75 16.56 -19.28
C ARG A 199 5.69 16.32 -18.19
N ARG A 200 4.41 16.42 -18.54
CA ARG A 200 3.28 16.17 -17.64
C ARG A 200 3.27 14.73 -17.11
N PHE A 201 3.55 13.76 -18.00
CA PHE A 201 3.65 12.35 -17.62
C PHE A 201 4.69 12.14 -16.49
N TRP A 202 5.90 12.65 -16.67
CA TRP A 202 6.99 12.51 -15.69
C TRP A 202 6.74 13.28 -14.40
N MET A 203 6.10 14.46 -14.48
CA MET A 203 5.75 15.24 -13.30
C MET A 203 4.68 14.51 -12.44
N LEU A 204 3.66 13.92 -13.07
CA LEU A 204 2.65 13.10 -12.37
C LEU A 204 3.26 11.80 -11.84
N THR A 205 4.15 11.15 -12.59
CA THR A 205 4.89 9.97 -12.13
C THR A 205 5.72 10.29 -10.89
N ALA A 206 6.47 11.40 -10.92
CA ALA A 206 7.27 11.86 -9.78
C ALA A 206 6.39 12.23 -8.57
N LEU A 207 5.21 12.82 -8.80
CA LEU A 207 4.26 13.15 -7.75
C LEU A 207 3.75 11.87 -7.06
N ILE A 208 3.36 10.85 -7.84
CA ILE A 208 2.92 9.56 -7.28
C ILE A 208 4.09 8.81 -6.62
N PHE A 209 5.33 8.96 -7.14
CA PHE A 209 6.53 8.46 -6.47
C PHE A 209 6.68 9.08 -5.06
N CYS A 210 6.59 10.39 -4.95
CA CYS A 210 6.67 11.08 -3.65
C CYS A 210 5.51 10.66 -2.71
N GLN A 211 4.31 10.48 -3.26
CA GLN A 211 3.16 10.02 -2.49
C GLN A 211 3.39 8.59 -1.94
N ASN A 212 3.83 7.66 -2.80
CA ASN A 212 4.12 6.30 -2.38
C ASN A 212 5.29 6.25 -1.36
N ALA A 213 6.31 7.09 -1.56
CA ALA A 213 7.42 7.24 -0.62
C ALA A 213 6.92 7.67 0.76
N ALA A 214 6.13 8.74 0.82
CA ALA A 214 5.61 9.29 2.08
C ALA A 214 4.65 8.31 2.78
N GLU A 215 3.69 7.74 2.06
CA GLU A 215 2.67 6.85 2.61
C GLU A 215 3.25 5.55 3.15
N GLN A 216 4.08 4.87 2.35
CA GLN A 216 4.63 3.57 2.74
C GLN A 216 5.66 3.70 3.87
N SER A 217 6.38 4.83 3.93
CA SER A 217 7.27 5.12 5.05
C SER A 217 6.50 5.30 6.35
N VAL A 218 5.43 6.09 6.34
CA VAL A 218 4.60 6.27 7.54
C VAL A 218 3.93 4.96 7.94
N THR A 219 3.35 4.23 6.99
CA THR A 219 2.72 2.92 7.25
C THR A 219 3.70 1.92 7.87
N GLY A 220 4.94 1.89 7.38
CA GLY A 220 5.95 0.92 7.83
C GLY A 220 6.67 1.31 9.13
N TRP A 221 6.91 2.60 9.33
CA TRP A 221 7.81 3.07 10.40
C TRP A 221 7.11 3.69 11.61
N MET A 222 5.87 4.14 11.49
CA MET A 222 5.25 4.96 12.52
C MET A 222 5.09 4.22 13.87
N VAL A 223 4.80 2.93 13.84
CA VAL A 223 4.74 2.10 15.07
C VAL A 223 6.10 2.04 15.77
N THR A 224 7.17 1.77 15.01
CA THR A 224 8.55 1.75 15.50
C THR A 224 8.96 3.13 16.05
N TYR A 225 8.62 4.20 15.32
CA TYR A 225 8.94 5.57 15.71
C TYR A 225 8.27 5.97 17.03
N PHE A 226 6.98 5.76 17.18
CA PHE A 226 6.27 6.14 18.40
C PHE A 226 6.72 5.33 19.62
N LYS A 227 6.99 4.04 19.45
CA LYS A 227 7.57 3.22 20.52
C LYS A 227 8.98 3.68 20.87
N GLY A 228 9.84 3.85 19.88
CA GLY A 228 11.25 4.24 20.08
C GLY A 228 11.43 5.64 20.65
N SER A 229 10.52 6.58 20.34
CA SER A 229 10.52 7.92 20.92
C SER A 229 9.82 8.03 22.29
N GLY A 230 9.12 6.96 22.72
CA GLY A 230 8.34 6.97 23.95
C GLY A 230 7.06 7.85 23.93
N ILE A 231 6.71 8.42 22.76
CA ILE A 231 5.52 9.28 22.62
C ILE A 231 4.24 8.45 22.77
N ILE A 232 4.20 7.25 22.18
CA ILE A 232 3.11 6.29 22.34
C ILE A 232 3.72 4.94 22.68
N THR A 233 3.35 4.39 23.83
CA THR A 233 3.96 3.15 24.35
C THR A 233 3.00 1.95 24.27
N GLY A 234 3.56 0.76 24.43
CA GLY A 234 2.81 -0.48 24.48
C GLY A 234 1.98 -0.78 23.22
N ALA A 235 0.84 -1.43 23.41
CA ALA A 235 -0.06 -1.81 22.33
C ALA A 235 -0.70 -0.61 21.60
N MET A 236 -0.77 0.55 22.27
CA MET A 236 -1.36 1.77 21.70
C MET A 236 -0.62 2.25 20.44
N ALA A 237 0.69 2.01 20.35
CA ALA A 237 1.47 2.36 19.16
C ALA A 237 0.97 1.61 17.89
N ALA A 238 0.52 0.37 18.03
CA ALA A 238 -0.04 -0.39 16.90
C ALA A 238 -1.32 0.23 16.37
N TYR A 239 -2.16 0.82 17.22
CA TYR A 239 -3.42 1.46 16.81
C TYR A 239 -3.23 2.73 15.97
N THR A 240 -2.03 3.28 15.89
CA THR A 240 -1.72 4.39 14.97
C THR A 240 -1.92 3.99 13.51
N VAL A 241 -1.78 2.71 13.17
CA VAL A 241 -2.11 2.17 11.85
C VAL A 241 -3.62 2.29 11.57
N THR A 242 -4.47 1.98 12.56
CA THR A 242 -5.92 2.20 12.46
C THR A 242 -6.27 3.67 12.26
N VAL A 243 -5.60 4.57 12.99
CA VAL A 243 -5.79 6.03 12.83
C VAL A 243 -5.48 6.47 11.41
N MET A 244 -4.34 6.03 10.87
CA MET A 244 -3.91 6.38 9.51
C MET A 244 -4.89 5.87 8.44
N TRP A 245 -5.28 4.60 8.51
CA TRP A 245 -6.19 4.01 7.52
C TRP A 245 -7.64 4.47 7.71
N GLY A 246 -8.06 4.76 8.95
CA GLY A 246 -9.34 5.38 9.25
C GLY A 246 -9.45 6.79 8.66
N ALA A 247 -8.43 7.63 8.85
CA ALA A 247 -8.34 8.95 8.24
C ALA A 247 -8.41 8.88 6.72
N THR A 248 -7.66 7.95 6.13
CA THR A 248 -7.64 7.73 4.68
C THR A 248 -9.02 7.32 4.16
N LEU A 249 -9.71 6.41 4.84
CA LEU A 249 -11.06 5.97 4.48
C LEU A 249 -12.06 7.12 4.55
N VAL A 250 -12.08 7.85 5.66
CA VAL A 250 -12.97 8.99 5.85
C VAL A 250 -12.75 10.06 4.77
N ALA A 251 -11.49 10.42 4.52
CA ALA A 251 -11.16 11.40 3.49
C ALA A 251 -11.62 10.96 2.10
N ARG A 252 -11.39 9.70 1.71
CA ARG A 252 -11.84 9.17 0.42
C ARG A 252 -13.34 9.16 0.27
N LEU A 253 -14.09 8.80 1.32
CA LEU A 253 -15.54 8.84 1.32
C LEU A 253 -16.07 10.28 1.18
N LEU A 254 -15.48 11.24 1.91
CA LEU A 254 -15.84 12.65 1.80
C LEU A 254 -15.57 13.19 0.39
N ILE A 255 -14.43 12.88 -0.22
CA ILE A 255 -14.09 13.29 -1.58
C ILE A 255 -15.05 12.66 -2.60
N ALA A 256 -15.42 11.39 -2.40
CA ALA A 256 -16.27 10.66 -3.37
C ALA A 256 -17.74 11.08 -3.32
N PHE A 257 -18.28 11.36 -2.13
CA PHE A 257 -19.72 11.52 -1.93
C PHE A 257 -20.17 12.90 -1.47
N VAL A 258 -19.30 13.67 -0.80
CA VAL A 258 -19.69 14.94 -0.15
C VAL A 258 -19.03 16.14 -0.84
N PHE A 259 -17.72 16.08 -1.06
CA PHE A 259 -16.91 17.18 -1.58
C PHE A 259 -16.07 16.77 -2.79
N PRO A 260 -16.68 16.42 -3.93
CA PRO A 260 -15.94 16.09 -5.14
C PRO A 260 -15.11 17.30 -5.61
N PHE A 261 -13.88 17.07 -6.02
CA PHE A 261 -13.00 18.15 -6.45
C PHE A 261 -13.45 18.77 -7.77
N LYS A 262 -13.88 20.04 -7.72
CA LYS A 262 -14.18 20.84 -8.94
C LYS A 262 -12.88 21.18 -9.72
N HIS A 263 -11.77 21.36 -9.02
CA HIS A 263 -10.47 21.69 -9.57
C HIS A 263 -9.39 20.71 -9.05
N PRO A 264 -9.23 19.52 -9.67
CA PRO A 264 -8.32 18.48 -9.18
C PRO A 264 -6.88 18.97 -9.00
N ARG A 265 -6.37 19.82 -9.89
CA ARG A 265 -5.00 20.36 -9.82
C ARG A 265 -4.79 21.24 -8.58
N LYS A 266 -5.75 22.13 -8.28
CA LYS A 266 -5.70 22.98 -7.05
C LYS A 266 -5.84 22.13 -5.80
N ALA A 267 -6.70 21.11 -5.84
CA ALA A 267 -6.86 20.16 -4.75
C ALA A 267 -5.55 19.44 -4.41
N MET A 268 -4.77 19.02 -5.42
CA MET A 268 -3.45 18.41 -5.21
C MET A 268 -2.48 19.37 -4.50
N VAL A 269 -2.51 20.66 -4.81
CA VAL A 269 -1.68 21.65 -4.10
C VAL A 269 -2.08 21.76 -2.62
N VAL A 270 -3.38 21.86 -2.34
CA VAL A 270 -3.89 21.92 -0.96
C VAL A 270 -3.51 20.66 -0.17
N MET A 271 -3.68 19.48 -0.79
CA MET A 271 -3.24 18.20 -0.22
C MET A 271 -1.73 18.16 0.02
N GLY A 272 -0.92 18.68 -0.90
CA GLY A 272 0.55 18.77 -0.76
C GLY A 272 0.97 19.70 0.39
N VAL A 273 0.31 20.84 0.54
CA VAL A 273 0.50 21.75 1.71
C VAL A 273 0.15 21.00 2.99
N GLY A 274 -1.03 20.39 3.05
CA GLY A 274 -1.48 19.63 4.24
C GLY A 274 -0.50 18.50 4.60
N CYS A 275 -0.05 17.71 3.64
CA CYS A 275 0.95 16.65 3.87
C CYS A 275 2.24 17.20 4.48
N THR A 276 2.77 18.30 3.92
CA THR A 276 4.03 18.89 4.38
C THR A 276 3.89 19.48 5.79
N VAL A 277 2.84 20.28 6.02
CA VAL A 277 2.63 20.97 7.30
C VAL A 277 2.32 19.96 8.42
N PHE A 278 1.39 19.04 8.18
CA PHE A 278 1.01 18.07 9.21
C PHE A 278 2.11 17.04 9.49
N TYR A 279 2.89 16.64 8.48
CA TYR A 279 4.03 15.76 8.74
C TYR A 279 5.14 16.48 9.51
N PHE A 280 5.45 17.73 9.16
CA PHE A 280 6.40 18.54 9.92
C PHE A 280 5.95 18.72 11.38
N ALA A 281 4.68 19.06 11.59
CA ALA A 281 4.11 19.18 12.93
C ALA A 281 4.12 17.84 13.70
N LEU A 282 3.87 16.71 13.00
CA LEU A 282 3.93 15.37 13.58
C LEU A 282 5.33 15.04 14.13
N MET A 283 6.40 15.46 13.45
CA MET A 283 7.76 15.29 13.93
C MET A 283 8.09 16.14 15.17
N GLN A 284 7.27 17.16 15.47
CA GLN A 284 7.38 18.00 16.67
C GLN A 284 6.37 17.59 17.78
N ALA A 285 5.67 16.47 17.61
CA ALA A 285 4.70 16.01 18.61
C ALA A 285 5.41 15.47 19.85
N HIS A 286 5.01 15.95 21.03
CA HIS A 286 5.56 15.54 22.32
C HIS A 286 4.55 14.81 23.21
N SER A 287 3.30 14.66 22.77
CA SER A 287 2.26 13.94 23.48
C SER A 287 1.54 12.94 22.58
N GLN A 288 0.99 11.89 23.17
CA GLN A 288 0.22 10.87 22.46
C GLN A 288 -0.94 11.49 21.67
N TRP A 289 -1.68 12.42 22.26
CA TRP A 289 -2.84 13.04 21.61
C TRP A 289 -2.44 13.92 20.42
N SER A 290 -1.39 14.72 20.56
CA SER A 290 -0.89 15.53 19.45
C SER A 290 -0.38 14.64 18.30
N ALA A 291 0.33 13.56 18.62
CA ALA A 291 0.83 12.60 17.63
C ALA A 291 -0.33 11.93 16.85
N VAL A 292 -1.37 11.47 17.55
CA VAL A 292 -2.54 10.81 16.93
C VAL A 292 -3.31 11.80 16.05
N LEU A 293 -3.57 13.02 16.52
CA LEU A 293 -4.29 14.05 15.76
C LEU A 293 -3.51 14.48 14.50
N LEU A 294 -2.20 14.69 14.63
CA LEU A 294 -1.36 15.11 13.51
C LEU A 294 -1.14 13.96 12.50
N LEU A 295 -1.06 12.71 12.94
CA LEU A 295 -1.05 11.55 12.07
C LEU A 295 -2.36 11.42 11.30
N PHE A 296 -3.51 11.62 11.98
CA PHE A 296 -4.82 11.65 11.33
C PHE A 296 -4.88 12.74 10.26
N ALA A 297 -4.48 13.96 10.60
CA ALA A 297 -4.50 15.11 9.69
C ALA A 297 -3.58 14.90 8.48
N PHE A 298 -2.38 14.33 8.68
CA PHE A 298 -1.46 13.96 7.61
C PHE A 298 -2.07 12.94 6.66
N ALA A 299 -2.59 11.83 7.19
CA ALA A 299 -3.19 10.76 6.39
C ALA A 299 -4.43 11.24 5.64
N PHE A 300 -5.27 12.06 6.30
CA PHE A 300 -6.43 12.69 5.70
C PHE A 300 -6.06 13.59 4.52
N ALA A 301 -5.06 14.45 4.70
CA ALA A 301 -4.57 15.34 3.64
C ALA A 301 -4.01 14.58 2.44
N MET A 302 -3.37 13.42 2.68
CA MET A 302 -2.72 12.64 1.63
C MET A 302 -3.68 11.74 0.85
N ALA A 303 -4.82 11.34 1.43
CA ALA A 303 -5.68 10.25 0.96
C ALA A 303 -6.17 10.36 -0.48
N GLY A 304 -6.43 11.60 -0.94
CA GLY A 304 -6.91 11.89 -2.29
C GLY A 304 -5.82 12.06 -3.34
N MET A 305 -4.55 12.15 -2.94
CA MET A 305 -3.45 12.53 -3.84
C MET A 305 -3.27 11.55 -5.01
N ASN A 306 -3.12 10.26 -4.71
CA ASN A 306 -2.89 9.23 -5.73
C ASN A 306 -4.04 9.13 -6.75
N PRO A 307 -5.30 8.93 -6.35
CA PRO A 307 -6.40 8.83 -7.32
C PRO A 307 -6.57 10.12 -8.13
N THR A 308 -6.35 11.30 -7.53
CA THR A 308 -6.45 12.58 -8.23
C THR A 308 -5.31 12.76 -9.23
N ALA A 309 -4.08 12.36 -8.89
CA ALA A 309 -2.94 12.42 -9.80
C ALA A 309 -3.11 11.48 -11.00
N VAL A 310 -3.54 10.23 -10.75
CA VAL A 310 -3.84 9.27 -11.82
C VAL A 310 -4.98 9.77 -12.72
N ALA A 311 -6.06 10.28 -12.15
CA ALA A 311 -7.16 10.85 -12.92
C ALA A 311 -6.73 12.08 -13.75
N SER A 312 -5.78 12.89 -13.22
CA SER A 312 -5.23 14.05 -13.91
C SER A 312 -4.31 13.70 -15.08
N ALA A 313 -3.90 12.44 -15.21
CA ALA A 313 -3.16 11.97 -16.38
C ALA A 313 -4.04 11.91 -17.65
N GLY A 314 -5.37 11.85 -17.53
CA GLY A 314 -6.32 11.99 -18.64
C GLY A 314 -6.06 11.03 -19.80
N LYS A 315 -5.98 11.56 -21.03
CA LYS A 315 -5.71 10.79 -22.26
C LYS A 315 -4.39 10.00 -22.24
N MET A 316 -3.46 10.32 -21.33
CA MET A 316 -2.20 9.58 -21.16
C MET A 316 -2.36 8.26 -20.38
N THR A 317 -3.56 7.88 -19.93
CA THR A 317 -3.83 6.62 -19.21
C THR A 317 -4.02 5.44 -20.17
N SER A 318 -3.08 5.23 -21.07
CA SER A 318 -3.01 3.99 -21.87
C SER A 318 -2.45 2.84 -21.04
N VAL A 319 -2.68 1.59 -21.46
CA VAL A 319 -2.08 0.41 -20.81
C VAL A 319 -0.56 0.52 -20.76
N ALA A 320 0.04 1.10 -21.80
CA ALA A 320 1.48 1.33 -21.89
C ALA A 320 1.97 2.36 -20.87
N SER A 321 1.34 3.53 -20.83
CA SER A 321 1.76 4.61 -19.93
C SER A 321 1.58 4.22 -18.47
N MET A 322 0.49 3.56 -18.12
CA MET A 322 0.27 3.03 -16.76
C MET A 322 1.26 1.92 -16.42
N GLY A 323 1.67 1.11 -17.41
CA GLY A 323 2.70 0.08 -17.26
C GLY A 323 4.10 0.64 -16.97
N VAL A 324 4.36 1.91 -17.24
CA VAL A 324 5.61 2.62 -16.87
C VAL A 324 5.39 3.48 -15.62
N MET A 325 4.32 4.25 -15.57
CA MET A 325 4.03 5.18 -14.47
C MET A 325 3.95 4.48 -13.12
N LEU A 326 3.15 3.41 -13.01
CA LEU A 326 2.93 2.76 -11.73
C LEU A 326 4.18 2.07 -11.17
N PRO A 327 4.97 1.29 -11.94
CA PRO A 327 6.23 0.76 -11.46
C PRO A 327 7.25 1.84 -11.07
N ALA A 328 7.42 2.87 -11.91
CA ALA A 328 8.31 3.98 -11.60
C ALA A 328 7.91 4.72 -10.32
N ALA A 329 6.61 4.98 -10.15
CA ALA A 329 6.09 5.58 -8.94
C ALA A 329 6.21 4.67 -7.70
N SER A 330 6.08 3.35 -7.86
CA SER A 330 6.21 2.39 -6.76
C SER A 330 7.64 2.30 -6.21
N SER A 331 8.65 2.72 -6.98
CA SER A 331 10.04 2.75 -6.49
C SER A 331 10.23 3.71 -5.30
N GLY A 332 9.35 4.71 -5.12
CA GLY A 332 9.31 5.55 -3.91
C GLY A 332 9.04 4.75 -2.64
N ALA A 333 8.12 3.78 -2.71
CA ALA A 333 7.81 2.87 -1.61
C ALA A 333 8.95 1.87 -1.29
N ILE A 334 9.88 1.70 -2.21
CA ILE A 334 11.09 0.87 -2.02
C ILE A 334 12.20 1.70 -1.40
N LEU A 335 12.50 2.85 -2.02
CA LEU A 335 13.65 3.65 -1.67
C LEU A 335 13.53 4.31 -0.29
N MET A 336 12.36 4.87 0.01
CA MET A 336 12.21 5.73 1.17
C MET A 336 12.25 4.98 2.50
N PRO A 337 11.57 3.84 2.70
CA PRO A 337 11.70 3.07 3.95
C PRO A 337 13.14 2.58 4.20
N TRP A 338 13.85 2.21 3.14
CA TRP A 338 15.25 1.83 3.24
C TRP A 338 16.15 3.01 3.67
N LEU A 339 15.95 4.18 3.06
CA LEU A 339 16.72 5.38 3.36
C LEU A 339 16.50 5.83 4.82
N ILE A 340 15.24 5.79 5.29
CA ILE A 340 14.92 6.08 6.69
C ILE A 340 15.71 5.17 7.63
N GLY A 341 15.75 3.86 7.35
CA GLY A 341 16.51 2.91 8.15
C GLY A 341 18.01 3.21 8.19
N LYS A 342 18.61 3.56 7.04
CA LYS A 342 20.02 3.91 6.94
C LYS A 342 20.38 5.19 7.70
N VAL A 343 19.53 6.22 7.58
CA VAL A 343 19.73 7.46 8.34
C VAL A 343 19.49 7.24 9.84
N ALA A 344 18.49 6.42 10.19
CA ALA A 344 18.21 6.10 11.58
C ALA A 344 19.36 5.38 12.29
N ASP A 345 20.07 4.49 11.59
CA ASP A 345 21.27 3.83 12.14
C ASP A 345 22.42 4.81 12.40
N GLN A 346 22.53 5.87 11.60
CA GLN A 346 23.65 6.82 11.71
C GLN A 346 23.36 8.01 12.62
N ALA A 347 22.12 8.53 12.55
CA ALA A 347 21.74 9.80 13.19
C ALA A 347 20.53 9.68 14.14
N GLY A 348 20.08 8.45 14.40
CA GLY A 348 18.93 8.18 15.25
C GLY A 348 17.58 8.20 14.52
N LEU A 349 16.59 7.57 15.15
CA LEU A 349 15.28 7.31 14.55
C LEU A 349 14.52 8.59 14.17
N ALA A 350 14.62 9.65 14.98
CA ALA A 350 13.98 10.93 14.69
C ALA A 350 14.54 11.57 13.41
N ALA A 351 15.87 11.52 13.21
CA ALA A 351 16.51 12.00 11.99
C ALA A 351 16.10 11.15 10.77
N GLY A 352 16.04 9.83 10.93
CA GLY A 352 15.53 8.93 9.89
C GLY A 352 14.12 9.31 9.46
N MET A 353 13.20 9.49 10.41
CA MET A 353 11.82 9.88 10.11
C MET A 353 11.71 11.28 9.50
N ALA A 354 12.58 12.23 9.89
CA ALA A 354 12.61 13.57 9.31
C ALA A 354 12.93 13.56 7.80
N VAL A 355 13.66 12.56 7.31
CA VAL A 355 13.95 12.41 5.85
C VAL A 355 12.65 12.29 5.05
N ASN A 356 11.56 11.76 5.63
CA ASN A 356 10.27 11.66 4.95
C ASN A 356 9.59 13.04 4.68
N LEU A 357 10.14 14.14 5.22
CA LEU A 357 9.75 15.49 4.78
C LEU A 357 10.15 15.74 3.30
N VAL A 358 11.19 15.11 2.79
CA VAL A 358 11.63 15.28 1.41
C VAL A 358 10.52 14.91 0.41
N PRO A 359 9.93 13.71 0.45
CA PRO A 359 8.81 13.39 -0.43
C PRO A 359 7.55 14.21 -0.12
N CYS A 360 7.30 14.64 1.13
CA CYS A 360 6.17 15.53 1.43
C CYS A 360 6.33 16.91 0.75
N VAL A 361 7.53 17.51 0.82
CA VAL A 361 7.84 18.75 0.09
C VAL A 361 7.80 18.49 -1.43
N GLY A 362 8.32 17.34 -1.88
CA GLY A 362 8.24 16.93 -3.28
C GLY A 362 6.80 16.89 -3.80
N LEU A 363 5.86 16.37 -3.00
CA LEU A 363 4.42 16.38 -3.30
C LEU A 363 3.91 17.81 -3.54
N LEU A 364 4.23 18.73 -2.63
CA LEU A 364 3.81 20.13 -2.73
C LEU A 364 4.38 20.80 -3.98
N VAL A 365 5.69 20.67 -4.19
CA VAL A 365 6.39 21.30 -5.34
C VAL A 365 5.84 20.75 -6.65
N LEU A 366 5.74 19.43 -6.79
CA LEU A 366 5.24 18.78 -8.01
C LEU A 366 3.77 19.10 -8.27
N ALA A 367 2.93 19.12 -7.22
CA ALA A 367 1.53 19.54 -7.35
C ALA A 367 1.41 20.99 -7.83
N ALA A 368 2.22 21.90 -7.28
CA ALA A 368 2.26 23.31 -7.72
C ALA A 368 2.74 23.44 -9.16
N LEU A 369 3.73 22.65 -9.59
CA LEU A 369 4.20 22.63 -10.97
C LEU A 369 3.14 22.07 -11.93
N VAL A 370 2.47 20.97 -11.56
CA VAL A 370 1.37 20.37 -12.35
C VAL A 370 0.20 21.36 -12.48
N ALA A 371 -0.10 22.12 -11.42
CA ALA A 371 -1.17 23.12 -11.45
C ALA A 371 -0.92 24.28 -12.42
N ARG A 372 0.35 24.55 -12.74
CA ARG A 372 0.76 25.60 -13.71
C ARG A 372 0.82 25.14 -15.16
N LEU A 373 0.72 23.81 -15.40
CA LEU A 373 0.70 23.31 -16.78
C LEU A 373 -0.59 23.74 -17.48
N PRO A 374 -0.51 24.06 -18.80
CA PRO A 374 -1.72 24.36 -19.59
C PRO A 374 -2.75 23.25 -19.46
N GLU A 375 -4.02 23.61 -19.52
CA GLU A 375 -5.08 22.60 -19.66
C GLU A 375 -4.97 22.03 -21.09
N GLU A 376 -4.98 20.69 -21.19
CA GLU A 376 -5.18 20.09 -22.52
C GLU A 376 -6.59 20.48 -22.96
N THR A 377 -6.67 21.33 -24.00
CA THR A 377 -7.93 21.58 -24.70
C THR A 377 -8.47 20.23 -25.14
N GLU A 378 -9.72 19.96 -24.78
CA GLU A 378 -10.48 18.83 -25.31
C GLU A 378 -10.68 19.10 -26.82
N GLU A 379 -9.73 18.62 -27.65
CA GLU A 379 -9.95 18.44 -29.08
C GLU A 379 -10.38 16.99 -29.37
#